data_4e026eec03c9a94b830b02cd3afc17da
#
_entry.id   4e026eec03c9a94b830b02cd3afc17da
#
_cell.length_a   1.000
_cell.length_b   1.000
_cell.length_c   1.000
_cell.angle_alpha   90.00
_cell.angle_beta   90.00
_cell.angle_gamma   90.00
#
_symmetry.space_group_name_H-M   'P 1'
#
loop_
_entity.id
_entity.type
_entity.pdbx_description
1 polymer ?
#
loop_
_entity_poly.entity_id
_entity_poly.type
_entity_poly.pdbx_seq_one_letter_code
_entity_poly.pdbx_strand_id
1 'polypeptide(L)'
;MTTLIDRSLLDSLSAEAELAPRLRKHRNFHPGDTYPAHRLLVAIEPGSYVAPHRHLDPNKDETLLVVRGRLGVIIFGAENAVDRSIELQAGGEAIGIDIPHGVFHTVVA
;
A
#
# COMPACT_ATOMS: atom_id res chain seq x y z
N MET A 1 6.66 9.14 22.11
CA MET A 1 6.61 10.33 21.28
C MET A 1 5.59 10.13 20.17
N THR A 2 4.77 11.12 19.91
CA THR A 2 3.75 11.06 18.89
C THR A 2 4.27 11.60 17.55
N THR A 3 3.69 11.13 16.44
CA THR A 3 4.00 11.62 15.10
C THR A 3 2.71 12.03 14.42
N LEU A 4 2.64 13.26 13.91
CA LEU A 4 1.52 13.69 13.08
C LEU A 4 1.71 13.18 11.65
N ILE A 5 0.62 12.66 11.09
CA ILE A 5 0.56 12.38 9.67
C ILE A 5 -0.11 13.59 9.04
N ASP A 6 0.69 14.46 8.46
CA ASP A 6 0.24 15.73 7.90
C ASP A 6 0.74 15.91 6.46
N ARG A 7 0.36 17.00 5.85
CA ARG A 7 0.73 17.29 4.47
C ARG A 7 2.25 17.36 4.28
N SER A 8 2.94 17.93 5.25
CA SER A 8 4.41 18.04 5.20
C SER A 8 5.08 16.67 5.17
N LEU A 9 4.63 15.75 5.99
CA LEU A 9 5.15 14.38 6.00
C LEU A 9 4.85 13.67 4.68
N LEU A 10 3.64 13.82 4.14
CA LEU A 10 3.27 13.21 2.86
C LEU A 10 4.07 13.80 1.69
N ASP A 11 4.28 15.11 1.66
CA ASP A 11 5.09 15.77 0.63
C ASP A 11 6.53 15.28 0.65
N SER A 12 7.11 15.15 1.83
CA SER A 12 8.47 14.66 2.03
C SER A 12 8.63 13.23 1.52
N LEU A 13 7.68 12.36 1.86
CA LEU A 13 7.70 10.97 1.44
C LEU A 13 7.51 10.82 -0.08
N SER A 14 6.61 11.62 -0.66
CA SER A 14 6.40 11.65 -2.11
C SER A 14 7.65 12.09 -2.85
N ALA A 15 8.34 13.11 -2.35
CA ALA A 15 9.60 13.58 -2.95
C ALA A 15 10.68 12.50 -2.92
N GLU A 16 10.78 11.76 -1.83
CA GLU A 16 11.72 10.62 -1.74
C GLU A 16 11.35 9.51 -2.72
N ALA A 17 10.06 9.21 -2.87
CA ALA A 17 9.59 8.18 -3.81
C ALA A 17 9.93 8.52 -5.26
N GLU A 18 9.80 9.79 -5.66
CA GLU A 18 10.14 10.27 -7.01
C GLU A 18 11.62 10.03 -7.35
N LEU A 19 12.49 10.09 -6.35
CA LEU A 19 13.93 9.89 -6.53
C LEU A 19 14.38 8.46 -6.28
N ALA A 20 13.52 7.60 -5.76
CA ALA A 20 13.88 6.23 -5.45
C ALA A 20 13.96 5.37 -6.73
N PRO A 21 14.91 4.41 -6.82
CA PRO A 21 15.03 3.53 -8.00
C PRO A 21 13.76 2.76 -8.33
N ARG A 22 12.97 2.40 -7.30
CA ARG A 22 11.72 1.67 -7.47
C ARG A 22 10.50 2.59 -7.57
N LEU A 23 10.68 3.90 -7.52
CA LEU A 23 9.62 4.89 -7.56
C LEU A 23 8.58 4.68 -6.44
N ARG A 24 9.05 4.25 -5.28
CA ARG A 24 8.25 4.14 -4.06
C ARG A 24 9.12 4.26 -2.82
N LYS A 25 8.51 4.69 -1.71
CA LYS A 25 9.18 4.86 -0.43
C LYS A 25 8.25 4.52 0.71
N HIS A 26 8.75 3.76 1.67
CA HIS A 26 8.04 3.40 2.90
C HIS A 26 8.48 4.27 4.07
N ARG A 27 7.55 4.60 4.94
CA ARG A 27 7.82 5.14 6.27
C ARG A 27 7.14 4.23 7.28
N ASN A 28 7.92 3.40 7.98
CA ASN A 28 7.38 2.52 9.01
C ASN A 28 7.19 3.25 10.33
N PHE A 29 6.08 2.99 11.01
CA PHE A 29 5.85 3.45 12.39
C PHE A 29 6.16 2.35 13.40
N HIS A 30 6.21 1.09 12.97
CA HIS A 30 6.61 -0.03 13.81
C HIS A 30 8.14 -0.14 13.84
N PRO A 31 8.72 -0.51 15.01
CA PRO A 31 10.19 -0.52 15.17
C PRO A 31 10.89 -1.69 14.48
N GLY A 32 10.17 -2.74 14.10
CA GLY A 32 10.75 -3.91 13.44
C GLY A 32 9.71 -4.91 13.03
N ASP A 33 10.12 -5.92 12.27
CA ASP A 33 9.21 -6.91 11.66
C ASP A 33 8.49 -7.79 12.67
N THR A 34 9.07 -7.99 13.85
CA THR A 34 8.47 -8.80 14.90
C THR A 34 7.45 -8.05 15.75
N TYR A 35 7.36 -6.72 15.58
CA TYR A 35 6.38 -5.92 16.30
C TYR A 35 4.97 -6.25 15.79
N PRO A 36 4.02 -6.53 16.69
CA PRO A 36 2.71 -7.05 16.25
C PRO A 36 1.85 -6.05 15.47
N ALA A 37 1.98 -4.76 15.73
CA ALA A 37 1.17 -3.74 15.07
C ALA A 37 1.98 -3.03 13.97
N HIS A 38 1.94 -3.60 12.76
CA HIS A 38 2.58 -2.99 11.59
C HIS A 38 1.74 -1.84 11.07
N ARG A 39 2.32 -0.65 11.02
CA ARG A 39 1.71 0.55 10.46
C ARG A 39 2.77 1.27 9.64
N LEU A 40 2.43 1.65 8.42
CA LEU A 40 3.37 2.36 7.56
C LEU A 40 2.63 3.25 6.57
N LEU A 41 3.33 4.28 6.11
CA LEU A 41 2.96 5.04 4.93
C LEU A 41 3.76 4.51 3.75
N VAL A 42 3.14 4.48 2.59
CA VAL A 42 3.81 4.13 1.33
C VAL A 42 3.49 5.20 0.30
N ALA A 43 4.51 5.86 -0.24
CA ALA A 43 4.36 6.70 -1.42
C ALA A 43 4.74 5.87 -2.64
N ILE A 44 3.86 5.84 -3.64
CA ILE A 44 4.06 5.09 -4.89
C ILE A 44 3.85 6.04 -6.05
N GLU A 45 4.85 6.15 -6.92
CA GLU A 45 4.78 6.96 -8.14
C GLU A 45 4.31 6.12 -9.33
N PRO A 46 3.67 6.75 -10.33
CA PRO A 46 3.39 6.07 -11.60
C PRO A 46 4.66 5.48 -12.20
N GLY A 47 4.55 4.26 -12.71
CA GLY A 47 5.71 3.52 -13.21
C GLY A 47 6.36 2.59 -12.19
N SER A 48 6.02 2.71 -10.89
CA SER A 48 6.50 1.76 -9.89
C SER A 48 5.88 0.38 -10.14
N TYR A 49 6.72 -0.63 -10.24
CA TYR A 49 6.25 -2.00 -10.40
C TYR A 49 6.23 -2.73 -9.06
N VAL A 50 5.08 -3.24 -8.71
CA VAL A 50 4.88 -4.08 -7.52
C VAL A 50 4.47 -5.46 -8.00
N ALA A 51 5.33 -6.46 -7.77
CA ALA A 51 5.02 -7.83 -8.16
C ALA A 51 3.79 -8.36 -7.41
N PRO A 52 2.92 -9.14 -8.07
CA PRO A 52 1.85 -9.83 -7.36
C PRO A 52 2.41 -10.66 -6.20
N HIS A 53 1.79 -10.55 -5.04
CA HIS A 53 2.26 -11.22 -3.83
C HIS A 53 1.09 -11.50 -2.90
N ARG A 54 1.37 -12.29 -1.87
CA ARG A 54 0.44 -12.56 -0.76
C ARG A 54 1.21 -12.73 0.53
N HIS A 55 0.55 -12.48 1.64
CA HIS A 55 1.06 -12.77 2.97
C HIS A 55 0.49 -14.12 3.42
N LEU A 56 1.34 -15.08 3.76
CA LEU A 56 0.91 -16.42 4.17
C LEU A 56 0.65 -16.52 5.67
N ASP A 57 1.31 -15.65 6.47
CA ASP A 57 1.11 -15.61 7.91
C ASP A 57 -0.35 -15.21 8.23
N PRO A 58 -1.11 -16.05 8.97
CA PRO A 58 -2.51 -15.74 9.29
C PRO A 58 -2.68 -14.48 10.16
N ASN A 59 -1.61 -13.94 10.73
CA ASN A 59 -1.62 -12.69 11.48
C ASN A 59 -1.27 -11.47 10.62
N LYS A 60 -1.14 -11.64 9.31
CA LYS A 60 -0.70 -10.61 8.37
C LYS A 60 -1.78 -10.23 7.37
N ASP A 61 -3.00 -10.02 7.85
CA ASP A 61 -4.00 -9.34 7.04
C ASP A 61 -3.56 -7.91 6.79
N GLU A 62 -3.95 -7.34 5.67
CA GLU A 62 -3.53 -6.00 5.28
C GLU A 62 -4.73 -5.11 5.02
N THR A 63 -4.80 -3.99 5.71
CA THR A 63 -5.77 -2.93 5.42
C THR A 63 -5.02 -1.75 4.85
N LEU A 64 -5.44 -1.29 3.68
CA LEU A 64 -4.80 -0.17 3.02
C LEU A 64 -5.81 0.94 2.75
N LEU A 65 -5.40 2.17 3.02
CA LEU A 65 -6.20 3.38 2.78
C LEU A 65 -5.42 4.33 1.88
N VAL A 66 -6.11 4.92 0.92
CA VAL A 66 -5.51 5.96 0.07
C VAL A 66 -5.79 7.32 0.70
N VAL A 67 -4.73 7.97 1.17
CA VAL A 67 -4.84 9.29 1.82
C VAL A 67 -4.50 10.43 0.87
N ARG A 68 -3.93 10.12 -0.31
CA ARG A 68 -3.59 11.10 -1.35
C ARG A 68 -3.61 10.41 -2.70
N GLY A 69 -4.24 11.02 -3.71
CA GLY A 69 -4.25 10.53 -5.07
C GLY A 69 -5.16 9.33 -5.31
N ARG A 70 -4.77 8.50 -6.24
CA ARG A 70 -5.51 7.30 -6.67
C ARG A 70 -4.58 6.09 -6.71
N LEU A 71 -5.15 4.92 -6.48
CA LEU A 71 -4.40 3.66 -6.51
C LEU A 71 -5.30 2.57 -7.09
N GLY A 72 -4.81 1.85 -8.09
CA GLY A 72 -5.44 0.63 -8.54
C GLY A 72 -5.02 -0.55 -7.68
N VAL A 73 -5.96 -1.44 -7.38
CA VAL A 73 -5.70 -2.71 -6.69
C VAL A 73 -6.20 -3.84 -7.57
N ILE A 74 -5.35 -4.82 -7.83
CA ILE A 74 -5.70 -5.99 -8.62
C ILE A 74 -5.65 -7.21 -7.70
N ILE A 75 -6.76 -7.91 -7.61
CA ILE A 75 -6.88 -9.15 -6.85
C ILE A 75 -6.88 -10.31 -7.84
N PHE A 76 -6.05 -11.32 -7.57
CA PHE A 76 -5.93 -12.51 -8.40
C PHE A 76 -6.65 -13.69 -7.76
N GLY A 77 -7.33 -14.44 -8.59
CA GLY A 77 -8.01 -15.67 -8.19
C GLY A 77 -7.26 -16.92 -8.62
N ALA A 78 -8.01 -18.00 -8.89
CA ALA A 78 -7.44 -19.27 -9.32
C ALA A 78 -6.63 -19.12 -10.61
N GLU A 79 -5.51 -19.86 -10.69
CA GLU A 79 -4.63 -19.90 -11.88
C GLU A 79 -4.08 -18.52 -12.27
N ASN A 80 -3.91 -17.64 -11.29
CA ASN A 80 -3.41 -16.26 -11.49
C ASN A 80 -4.28 -15.41 -12.41
N ALA A 81 -5.54 -15.78 -12.62
CA ALA A 81 -6.48 -14.95 -13.34
C ALA A 81 -6.88 -13.73 -12.52
N VAL A 82 -7.10 -12.60 -13.18
CA VAL A 82 -7.63 -11.42 -12.51
C VAL A 82 -9.06 -11.68 -12.06
N ASP A 83 -9.28 -11.65 -10.75
CA ASP A 83 -10.60 -11.80 -10.15
C ASP A 83 -11.31 -10.45 -10.03
N ARG A 84 -10.59 -9.41 -9.64
CA ARG A 84 -11.16 -8.10 -9.39
C ARG A 84 -10.13 -6.99 -9.58
N SER A 85 -10.56 -5.90 -10.20
CA SER A 85 -9.79 -4.65 -10.31
C SER A 85 -10.58 -3.54 -9.63
N ILE A 86 -9.93 -2.79 -8.77
CA ILE A 86 -10.57 -1.75 -7.98
C ILE A 86 -9.73 -0.49 -8.07
N GLU A 87 -10.39 0.66 -8.24
CA GLU A 87 -9.73 1.96 -8.10
C GLU A 87 -10.11 2.58 -6.76
N LEU A 88 -9.09 2.91 -5.98
CA LEU A 88 -9.23 3.64 -4.71
C LEU A 88 -8.80 5.08 -4.92
N GLN A 89 -9.50 6.01 -4.30
CA GLN A 89 -9.20 7.43 -4.42
C GLN A 89 -9.42 8.15 -3.10
N ALA A 90 -8.45 8.97 -2.71
CA ALA A 90 -8.60 9.83 -1.54
C ALA A 90 -9.81 10.76 -1.73
N GLY A 91 -10.71 10.79 -0.75
CA GLY A 91 -11.93 11.58 -0.83
C GLY A 91 -12.98 11.05 -1.81
N GLY A 92 -12.74 9.92 -2.44
CA GLY A 92 -13.67 9.28 -3.37
C GLY A 92 -14.65 8.34 -2.68
N GLU A 93 -15.37 7.56 -3.48
CA GLU A 93 -16.35 6.58 -2.97
C GLU A 93 -15.64 5.40 -2.29
N ALA A 94 -14.65 4.80 -2.94
CA ALA A 94 -13.83 3.74 -2.38
C ALA A 94 -12.46 4.31 -2.00
N ILE A 95 -12.14 4.30 -0.72
CA ILE A 95 -10.91 4.90 -0.19
C ILE A 95 -9.90 3.87 0.29
N GLY A 96 -10.33 2.64 0.49
CA GLY A 96 -9.46 1.60 1.01
C GLY A 96 -10.01 0.21 0.80
N ILE A 97 -9.21 -0.78 1.16
CA ILE A 97 -9.54 -2.20 1.03
C ILE A 97 -8.87 -2.98 2.14
N ASP A 98 -9.55 -4.00 2.65
CA ASP A 98 -8.97 -4.99 3.56
C ASP A 98 -8.68 -6.26 2.78
N ILE A 99 -7.42 -6.69 2.78
CA ILE A 99 -6.95 -7.85 2.03
C ILE A 99 -6.53 -8.92 3.04
N PRO A 100 -7.31 -10.01 3.17
CA PRO A 100 -6.92 -11.11 4.05
C PRO A 100 -5.61 -11.77 3.59
N HIS A 101 -4.90 -12.39 4.54
CA HIS A 101 -3.73 -13.19 4.21
C HIS A 101 -4.09 -14.27 3.18
N GLY A 102 -3.12 -14.68 2.39
CA GLY A 102 -3.30 -15.69 1.35
C GLY A 102 -3.84 -15.17 0.03
N VAL A 103 -4.38 -13.96 -0.02
CA VAL A 103 -4.93 -13.38 -1.24
C VAL A 103 -3.82 -12.73 -2.08
N PHE A 104 -3.60 -13.24 -3.30
CA PHE A 104 -2.66 -12.63 -4.25
C PHE A 104 -3.19 -11.30 -4.75
N HIS A 105 -2.35 -10.28 -4.68
CA HIS A 105 -2.72 -8.93 -5.10
C HIS A 105 -1.50 -8.14 -5.55
N THR A 106 -1.76 -7.05 -6.26
CA THR A 106 -0.79 -6.01 -6.55
C THR A 106 -1.47 -4.65 -6.57
N VAL A 107 -0.68 -3.60 -6.55
CA VAL A 107 -1.16 -2.22 -6.63
C VAL A 107 -0.49 -1.50 -7.79
N VAL A 108 -1.20 -0.52 -8.35
CA VAL A 108 -0.74 0.28 -9.49
C VAL A 108 -1.06 1.75 -9.21
N ALA A 109 -0.03 2.58 -9.26
CA ALA A 109 -0.20 4.01 -9.11
C ALA A 109 -0.57 4.68 -10.43
#